data_dd140dc282ee974bf33f316ef840a6ab
#
_entry.id   dd140dc282ee974bf33f316ef840a6ab
#
_cell.length_a   1.000
_cell.length_b   1.000
_cell.length_c   1.000
_cell.angle_alpha   90.00
_cell.angle_beta   90.00
_cell.angle_gamma   90.00
#
_symmetry.space_group_name_H-M   'P 1'
#
loop_
_entity.id
_entity.type
_entity.pdbx_description
1 polymer ?
#
loop_
_entity_poly.entity_id
_entity_poly.type
_entity_poly.pdbx_seq_one_letter_code
_entity_poly.pdbx_strand_id
1 'polypeptide(L)'
;MTPVPAPVLVSAHRNGARDDPALENTSAALERAVATGAEYVELDVRRCRDGTLVLNHESWVRLGGQQRPVAGLSYDEFAAAMPGALRFEDAVGLLAGRAGLHLDLKFRSPAEAYASPGQALEVGAVARAVELVGPANVVVTTGNVRAIRAVREWSDAAGLGVRAGLSVGGSVAGRPLAEQVRMRFSEVFPAPRFVESHADAVVANHWLALLGVAGFARRARLPLLVWTVDHPLLLRYWLRPGRAWMVTTNRPELALSIRGARIQP
;
A
#
# COMPACT_ATOMS: atom_id res chain seq x y z
N MET A 1 27.23 12.20 19.91
CA MET A 1 26.81 10.85 19.49
C MET A 1 25.85 11.00 18.32
N THR A 2 26.16 10.43 17.17
CA THR A 2 25.22 10.36 16.04
C THR A 2 24.03 9.49 16.46
N PRO A 3 22.79 9.95 16.30
CA PRO A 3 21.63 9.13 16.67
C PRO A 3 21.64 7.82 15.88
N VAL A 4 21.44 6.72 16.55
CA VAL A 4 21.28 5.41 15.90
C VAL A 4 20.06 5.50 15.00
N PRO A 5 20.19 5.22 13.69
CA PRO A 5 19.04 5.27 12.80
C PRO A 5 17.96 4.30 13.24
N ALA A 6 16.69 4.74 13.16
CA ALA A 6 15.56 3.89 13.50
C ALA A 6 15.56 2.59 12.67
N PRO A 7 15.10 1.46 13.24
CA PRO A 7 14.97 0.21 12.50
C PRO A 7 13.98 0.36 11.33
N VAL A 8 14.25 -0.35 10.24
CA VAL A 8 13.34 -0.36 9.08
C VAL A 8 12.08 -1.14 9.45
N LEU A 9 10.92 -0.54 9.21
CA LEU A 9 9.62 -1.15 9.48
C LEU A 9 9.32 -2.27 8.48
N VAL A 10 8.53 -3.25 8.92
CA VAL A 10 8.07 -4.36 8.07
C VAL A 10 6.57 -4.27 7.90
N SER A 11 6.12 -4.33 6.64
CA SER A 11 4.71 -4.41 6.25
C SER A 11 4.44 -5.78 5.64
N ALA A 12 3.51 -6.54 6.22
CA ALA A 12 3.10 -7.83 5.70
C ALA A 12 2.22 -7.63 4.46
N HIS A 13 2.71 -8.09 3.29
CA HIS A 13 2.06 -7.90 1.99
C HIS A 13 0.79 -8.76 1.87
N ARG A 14 -0.25 -8.21 1.23
CA ARG A 14 -1.54 -8.90 0.96
C ARG A 14 -2.09 -9.61 2.20
N ASN A 15 -2.30 -8.85 3.25
CA ASN A 15 -2.85 -9.34 4.52
C ASN A 15 -2.00 -10.44 5.19
N GLY A 16 -0.74 -10.61 4.80
CA GLY A 16 0.11 -11.69 5.30
C GLY A 16 -0.20 -13.06 4.73
N ALA A 17 -0.86 -13.13 3.57
CA ALA A 17 -1.20 -14.39 2.88
C ALA A 17 0.04 -15.19 2.44
N ARG A 18 1.23 -14.58 2.43
CA ARG A 18 2.45 -15.15 1.88
C ARG A 18 2.29 -15.45 0.38
N ASP A 19 2.73 -16.65 -0.05
CA ASP A 19 2.60 -17.14 -1.43
C ASP A 19 1.36 -18.04 -1.60
N ASP A 20 0.37 -17.95 -0.70
CA ASP A 20 -0.88 -18.73 -0.76
C ASP A 20 -2.07 -17.85 -1.17
N PRO A 21 -2.45 -17.87 -2.47
CA PRO A 21 -3.58 -17.08 -2.95
C PRO A 21 -4.93 -17.43 -2.29
N ALA A 22 -5.09 -18.64 -1.75
CA ALA A 22 -6.32 -19.05 -1.10
C ALA A 22 -6.53 -18.37 0.26
N LEU A 23 -5.46 -17.86 0.85
CA LEU A 23 -5.50 -17.11 2.11
C LEU A 23 -5.59 -15.59 1.91
N GLU A 24 -5.35 -15.07 0.71
CA GLU A 24 -5.44 -13.64 0.46
C GLU A 24 -6.82 -13.10 0.86
N ASN A 25 -6.83 -11.94 1.52
CA ASN A 25 -8.04 -11.20 1.90
C ASN A 25 -8.94 -11.90 2.95
N THR A 26 -8.42 -12.89 3.67
CA THR A 26 -9.15 -13.61 4.73
C THR A 26 -8.73 -13.17 6.13
N SER A 27 -9.61 -13.39 7.12
CA SER A 27 -9.30 -13.16 8.53
C SER A 27 -8.13 -14.02 9.02
N ALA A 28 -8.01 -15.25 8.53
CA ALA A 28 -6.91 -16.15 8.89
C ALA A 28 -5.54 -15.60 8.46
N ALA A 29 -5.46 -14.95 7.30
CA ALA A 29 -4.23 -14.29 6.86
C ALA A 29 -3.90 -13.09 7.74
N LEU A 30 -4.89 -12.25 8.09
CA LEU A 30 -4.70 -11.10 8.99
C LEU A 30 -4.20 -11.54 10.37
N GLU A 31 -4.84 -12.56 10.97
CA GLU A 31 -4.42 -13.10 12.26
C GLU A 31 -2.98 -13.61 12.22
N ARG A 32 -2.59 -14.27 11.14
CA ARG A 32 -1.22 -14.71 10.93
C ARG A 32 -0.26 -13.53 10.79
N ALA A 33 -0.62 -12.50 10.04
CA ALA A 33 0.20 -11.30 9.89
C ALA A 33 0.46 -10.64 11.25
N VAL A 34 -0.59 -10.45 12.05
CA VAL A 34 -0.48 -9.92 13.41
C VAL A 34 0.43 -10.80 14.29
N ALA A 35 0.28 -12.11 14.23
CA ALA A 35 1.09 -13.05 15.01
C ALA A 35 2.59 -13.00 14.67
N THR A 36 2.96 -12.51 13.48
CA THR A 36 4.37 -12.31 13.11
C THR A 36 5.05 -11.17 13.88
N GLY A 37 4.27 -10.19 14.36
CA GLY A 37 4.78 -8.96 14.94
C GLY A 37 5.23 -7.92 13.90
N ALA A 38 4.77 -8.02 12.64
CA ALA A 38 4.98 -6.98 11.64
C ALA A 38 4.31 -5.67 12.08
N GLU A 39 5.02 -4.54 11.90
CA GLU A 39 4.51 -3.25 12.35
C GLU A 39 3.28 -2.79 11.55
N TYR A 40 3.20 -3.19 10.28
CA TYR A 40 2.11 -2.86 9.38
C TYR A 40 1.60 -4.10 8.64
N VAL A 41 0.31 -4.09 8.31
CA VAL A 41 -0.31 -5.05 7.39
C VAL A 41 -0.82 -4.29 6.17
N GLU A 42 -0.40 -4.73 4.99
CA GLU A 42 -0.82 -4.12 3.74
C GLU A 42 -2.14 -4.75 3.27
N LEU A 43 -3.05 -3.87 2.84
CA LEU A 43 -4.40 -4.17 2.40
C LEU A 43 -4.65 -3.59 1.01
N ASP A 44 -4.92 -4.45 0.03
CA ASP A 44 -5.36 -4.05 -1.31
C ASP A 44 -6.85 -3.65 -1.29
N VAL A 45 -7.15 -2.37 -1.22
CA VAL A 45 -8.53 -1.88 -1.07
C VAL A 45 -9.17 -1.60 -2.42
N ARG A 46 -10.32 -2.21 -2.68
CA ARG A 46 -11.18 -1.96 -3.84
C ARG A 46 -12.57 -1.52 -3.43
N ARG A 47 -13.31 -1.03 -4.41
CA ARG A 47 -14.67 -0.53 -4.19
C ARG A 47 -15.65 -1.24 -5.12
N CYS A 48 -16.71 -1.80 -4.54
CA CYS A 48 -17.84 -2.37 -5.27
C CYS A 48 -18.73 -1.26 -5.88
N ARG A 49 -19.64 -1.65 -6.79
CA ARG A 49 -20.59 -0.75 -7.44
C ARG A 49 -21.48 -0.01 -6.44
N ASP A 50 -21.91 -0.68 -5.40
CA ASP A 50 -22.75 -0.14 -4.33
C ASP A 50 -22.00 0.74 -3.30
N GLY A 51 -20.70 0.89 -3.49
CA GLY A 51 -19.85 1.70 -2.62
C GLY A 51 -19.12 0.93 -1.53
N THR A 52 -19.48 -0.31 -1.28
CA THR A 52 -18.80 -1.14 -0.26
C THR A 52 -17.32 -1.31 -0.60
N LEU A 53 -16.46 -1.08 0.39
CA LEU A 53 -15.03 -1.32 0.27
C LEU A 53 -14.72 -2.78 0.65
N VAL A 54 -13.90 -3.43 -0.18
CA VAL A 54 -13.52 -4.84 -0.04
C VAL A 54 -12.02 -5.00 -0.24
N LEU A 55 -11.47 -6.10 0.25
CA LEU A 55 -10.08 -6.45 0.01
C LEU A 55 -9.96 -7.35 -1.21
N ASN A 56 -9.23 -6.92 -2.22
CA ASN A 56 -8.91 -7.75 -3.39
C ASN A 56 -7.76 -7.16 -4.20
N HIS A 57 -6.74 -7.96 -4.48
CA HIS A 57 -5.60 -7.46 -5.28
C HIS A 57 -5.99 -7.21 -6.73
N GLU A 58 -6.65 -8.18 -7.39
CA GLU A 58 -7.03 -8.08 -8.78
C GLU A 58 -8.20 -7.10 -9.00
N SER A 59 -8.28 -6.50 -10.19
CA SER A 59 -9.41 -5.62 -10.55
C SER A 59 -10.70 -6.38 -10.86
N TRP A 60 -10.63 -7.72 -10.87
CA TRP A 60 -11.71 -8.62 -11.25
C TRP A 60 -11.74 -9.84 -10.31
N VAL A 61 -12.86 -10.53 -10.33
CA VAL A 61 -13.07 -11.83 -9.70
C VAL A 61 -13.73 -12.78 -10.70
N ARG A 62 -13.71 -14.08 -10.44
CA ARG A 62 -14.46 -15.09 -11.23
C ARG A 62 -15.84 -15.28 -10.63
N LEU A 63 -16.88 -15.00 -11.41
CA LEU A 63 -18.28 -15.24 -11.04
C LEU A 63 -18.97 -15.96 -12.19
N GLY A 64 -19.52 -17.15 -11.93
CA GLY A 64 -20.14 -17.98 -12.97
C GLY A 64 -19.19 -18.38 -14.11
N GLY A 65 -17.90 -18.60 -13.81
CA GLY A 65 -16.86 -18.95 -14.80
C GLY A 65 -16.29 -17.77 -15.60
N GLN A 66 -16.86 -16.57 -15.46
CA GLN A 66 -16.44 -15.34 -16.19
C GLN A 66 -15.67 -14.41 -15.27
N GLN A 67 -14.72 -13.66 -15.85
CA GLN A 67 -14.08 -12.53 -15.16
C GLN A 67 -15.05 -11.34 -15.11
N ARG A 68 -15.33 -10.86 -13.92
CA ARG A 68 -16.20 -9.71 -13.65
C ARG A 68 -15.42 -8.66 -12.86
N PRO A 69 -15.41 -7.40 -13.32
CA PRO A 69 -14.70 -6.34 -12.59
C PRO A 69 -15.37 -6.10 -11.22
N VAL A 70 -14.57 -5.99 -10.15
CA VAL A 70 -15.05 -5.72 -8.78
C VAL A 70 -15.93 -4.46 -8.74
N ALA A 71 -15.52 -3.40 -9.44
CA ALA A 71 -16.29 -2.16 -9.51
C ALA A 71 -17.67 -2.30 -10.20
N GLY A 72 -17.93 -3.41 -10.90
CA GLY A 72 -19.21 -3.72 -11.53
C GLY A 72 -20.13 -4.60 -10.67
N LEU A 73 -19.67 -5.13 -9.54
CA LEU A 73 -20.40 -6.02 -8.65
C LEU A 73 -20.96 -5.26 -7.44
N SER A 74 -22.12 -5.68 -6.95
CA SER A 74 -22.53 -5.36 -5.58
C SER A 74 -21.66 -6.14 -4.59
N TYR A 75 -21.71 -5.78 -3.30
CA TYR A 75 -21.00 -6.55 -2.28
C TYR A 75 -21.48 -8.01 -2.22
N ASP A 76 -22.78 -8.26 -2.34
CA ASP A 76 -23.32 -9.63 -2.30
C ASP A 76 -22.82 -10.48 -3.48
N GLU A 77 -22.75 -9.91 -4.69
CA GLU A 77 -22.17 -10.57 -5.86
C GLU A 77 -20.66 -10.83 -5.67
N PHE A 78 -19.94 -9.89 -5.07
CA PHE A 78 -18.52 -10.05 -4.75
C PHE A 78 -18.31 -11.15 -3.70
N ALA A 79 -19.06 -11.14 -2.61
CA ALA A 79 -18.98 -12.13 -1.54
C ALA A 79 -19.33 -13.56 -2.04
N ALA A 80 -20.28 -13.68 -2.97
CA ALA A 80 -20.57 -14.94 -3.62
C ALA A 80 -19.41 -15.45 -4.51
N ALA A 81 -18.67 -14.54 -5.14
CA ALA A 81 -17.50 -14.87 -5.98
C ALA A 81 -16.23 -15.16 -5.15
N MET A 82 -16.11 -14.56 -3.98
CA MET A 82 -14.93 -14.61 -3.10
C MET A 82 -15.34 -14.96 -1.66
N PRO A 83 -15.75 -16.21 -1.40
CA PRO A 83 -16.14 -16.66 -0.06
C PRO A 83 -15.01 -16.46 0.95
N GLY A 84 -15.30 -15.77 2.05
CA GLY A 84 -14.32 -15.48 3.11
C GLY A 84 -13.47 -14.23 2.89
N ALA A 85 -13.58 -13.55 1.74
CA ALA A 85 -12.96 -12.23 1.56
C ALA A 85 -13.62 -11.18 2.47
N LEU A 86 -12.80 -10.35 3.09
CA LEU A 86 -13.24 -9.38 4.09
C LEU A 86 -13.75 -8.08 3.45
N ARG A 87 -14.73 -7.48 4.11
CA ARG A 87 -14.95 -6.04 3.98
C ARG A 87 -13.78 -5.28 4.56
N PHE A 88 -13.57 -4.08 4.05
CA PHE A 88 -12.50 -3.21 4.53
C PHE A 88 -12.63 -2.90 6.03
N GLU A 89 -13.83 -2.53 6.49
CA GLU A 89 -14.08 -2.19 7.89
C GLU A 89 -13.85 -3.38 8.82
N ASP A 90 -14.22 -4.60 8.41
CA ASP A 90 -13.99 -5.81 9.20
C ASP A 90 -12.48 -6.08 9.34
N ALA A 91 -11.72 -5.92 8.26
CA ALA A 91 -10.27 -6.07 8.28
C ALA A 91 -9.60 -5.01 9.17
N VAL A 92 -10.02 -3.75 9.07
CA VAL A 92 -9.51 -2.66 9.90
C VAL A 92 -9.83 -2.94 11.38
N GLY A 93 -11.04 -3.41 11.68
CA GLY A 93 -11.42 -3.79 13.04
C GLY A 93 -10.56 -4.90 13.63
N LEU A 94 -10.19 -5.92 12.83
CA LEU A 94 -9.28 -7.00 13.25
C LEU A 94 -7.85 -6.51 13.55
N LEU A 95 -7.40 -5.45 12.88
CA LEU A 95 -6.05 -4.90 13.03
C LEU A 95 -5.96 -3.79 14.08
N ALA A 96 -7.09 -3.22 14.52
CA ALA A 96 -7.15 -2.11 15.45
C ALA A 96 -6.39 -2.41 16.77
N GLY A 97 -5.42 -1.55 17.11
CA GLY A 97 -4.58 -1.71 18.30
C GLY A 97 -3.55 -2.86 18.23
N ARG A 98 -3.46 -3.56 17.11
CA ARG A 98 -2.58 -4.74 16.94
C ARG A 98 -1.50 -4.54 15.89
N ALA A 99 -1.80 -3.83 14.80
CA ALA A 99 -0.84 -3.46 13.76
C ALA A 99 -1.28 -2.17 13.06
N GLY A 100 -0.34 -1.45 12.46
CA GLY A 100 -0.64 -0.33 11.58
C GLY A 100 -1.24 -0.79 10.23
N LEU A 101 -2.01 0.06 9.61
CA LEU A 101 -2.63 -0.16 8.30
C LEU A 101 -1.75 0.42 7.19
N HIS A 102 -1.37 -0.40 6.22
CA HIS A 102 -0.80 0.05 4.97
C HIS A 102 -1.84 -0.15 3.86
N LEU A 103 -2.56 0.90 3.50
CA LEU A 103 -3.66 0.85 2.54
C LEU A 103 -3.15 1.09 1.13
N ASP A 104 -3.20 0.11 0.25
CA ASP A 104 -2.96 0.29 -1.19
C ASP A 104 -4.30 0.46 -1.93
N LEU A 105 -4.62 1.71 -2.31
CA LEU A 105 -5.90 2.06 -2.91
C LEU A 105 -5.90 1.71 -4.40
N LYS A 106 -6.70 0.70 -4.76
CA LYS A 106 -6.81 0.13 -6.10
C LYS A 106 -8.02 0.62 -6.91
N PHE A 107 -8.68 1.66 -6.45
CA PHE A 107 -9.82 2.31 -7.14
C PHE A 107 -9.52 3.78 -7.41
N ARG A 108 -10.40 4.45 -8.14
CA ARG A 108 -10.25 5.87 -8.49
C ARG A 108 -11.58 6.58 -8.42
N SER A 109 -11.54 7.80 -7.93
CA SER A 109 -12.64 8.76 -8.04
C SER A 109 -12.84 9.22 -9.50
N PRO A 110 -14.05 9.64 -9.86
CA PRO A 110 -14.28 10.47 -11.04
C PRO A 110 -13.41 11.72 -11.01
N ALA A 111 -13.04 12.23 -12.19
CA ALA A 111 -12.04 13.32 -12.30
C ALA A 111 -12.49 14.61 -11.59
N GLU A 112 -13.78 14.90 -11.59
CA GLU A 112 -14.43 16.05 -10.96
C GLU A 112 -14.36 16.00 -9.44
N ALA A 113 -14.37 14.83 -8.82
CA ALA A 113 -14.31 14.67 -7.38
C ALA A 113 -13.01 15.23 -6.77
N TYR A 114 -11.93 15.24 -7.56
CA TYR A 114 -10.64 15.79 -7.10
C TYR A 114 -10.60 17.33 -7.06
N ALA A 115 -11.64 18.02 -7.56
CA ALA A 115 -11.76 19.46 -7.41
C ALA A 115 -12.04 19.89 -5.95
N SER A 116 -12.60 18.96 -5.15
CA SER A 116 -12.85 19.14 -3.72
C SER A 116 -12.29 17.92 -2.98
N PRO A 117 -11.11 17.98 -2.38
CA PRO A 117 -10.40 16.80 -1.84
C PRO A 117 -11.28 15.90 -0.97
N GLY A 118 -12.12 16.47 -0.10
CA GLY A 118 -13.03 15.70 0.76
C GLY A 118 -14.13 14.92 0.03
N GLN A 119 -14.35 15.14 -1.28
CA GLN A 119 -15.30 14.39 -2.10
C GLN A 119 -14.64 13.20 -2.82
N ALA A 120 -13.32 13.11 -2.80
CA ALA A 120 -12.62 11.98 -3.39
C ALA A 120 -12.93 10.69 -2.59
N LEU A 121 -13.30 9.63 -3.30
CA LEU A 121 -13.65 8.33 -2.71
C LEU A 121 -12.47 7.74 -1.91
N GLU A 122 -11.25 7.99 -2.38
CA GLU A 122 -10.02 7.59 -1.71
C GLU A 122 -9.89 8.27 -0.34
N VAL A 123 -10.24 9.56 -0.26
CA VAL A 123 -10.25 10.29 1.02
C VAL A 123 -11.30 9.71 1.96
N GLY A 124 -12.48 9.35 1.47
CA GLY A 124 -13.50 8.68 2.28
C GLY A 124 -13.03 7.37 2.89
N ALA A 125 -12.30 6.54 2.11
CA ALA A 125 -11.73 5.30 2.61
C ALA A 125 -10.64 5.54 3.69
N VAL A 126 -9.78 6.53 3.48
CA VAL A 126 -8.73 6.90 4.43
C VAL A 126 -9.34 7.50 5.71
N ALA A 127 -10.34 8.38 5.59
CA ALA A 127 -11.04 8.96 6.73
C ALA A 127 -11.66 7.86 7.59
N ARG A 128 -12.29 6.87 6.96
CA ARG A 128 -12.86 5.73 7.68
C ARG A 128 -11.80 4.91 8.42
N ALA A 129 -10.63 4.68 7.83
CA ALA A 129 -9.51 4.03 8.54
C ALA A 129 -9.04 4.86 9.73
N VAL A 130 -8.86 6.17 9.52
CA VAL A 130 -8.42 7.12 10.56
C VAL A 130 -9.39 7.15 11.75
N GLU A 131 -10.69 7.14 11.49
CA GLU A 131 -11.72 7.05 12.54
C GLU A 131 -11.58 5.80 13.40
N LEU A 132 -11.22 4.67 12.78
CA LEU A 132 -11.17 3.37 13.45
C LEU A 132 -9.85 3.14 14.21
N VAL A 133 -8.71 3.60 13.69
CA VAL A 133 -7.38 3.26 14.27
C VAL A 133 -6.51 4.47 14.59
N GLY A 134 -6.97 5.67 14.25
CA GLY A 134 -6.19 6.91 14.41
C GLY A 134 -5.18 7.16 13.27
N PRO A 135 -4.86 8.44 12.99
CA PRO A 135 -4.07 8.83 11.81
C PRO A 135 -2.63 8.33 11.84
N ALA A 136 -2.02 8.21 13.01
CA ALA A 136 -0.63 7.74 13.16
C ALA A 136 -0.44 6.27 12.75
N ASN A 137 -1.53 5.50 12.72
CA ASN A 137 -1.52 4.08 12.38
C ASN A 137 -1.89 3.80 10.93
N VAL A 138 -2.04 4.85 10.10
CA VAL A 138 -2.45 4.72 8.69
C VAL A 138 -1.36 5.22 7.76
N VAL A 139 -0.94 4.35 6.84
CA VAL A 139 -0.11 4.68 5.68
C VAL A 139 -0.93 4.38 4.43
N VAL A 140 -0.99 5.34 3.52
CA VAL A 140 -1.76 5.23 2.27
C VAL A 140 -0.83 5.18 1.09
N THR A 141 -1.04 4.26 0.16
CA THR A 141 -0.29 4.17 -1.08
C THR A 141 -1.21 4.01 -2.29
N THR A 142 -0.83 4.60 -3.39
CA THR A 142 -1.43 4.37 -4.71
C THR A 142 -0.54 4.97 -5.80
N GLY A 143 -0.65 4.49 -7.03
CA GLY A 143 -0.01 5.09 -8.21
C GLY A 143 -0.77 6.31 -8.78
N ASN A 144 -1.92 6.68 -8.20
CA ASN A 144 -2.75 7.80 -8.64
C ASN A 144 -2.30 9.11 -8.00
N VAL A 145 -1.65 9.99 -8.76
CA VAL A 145 -1.14 11.30 -8.33
C VAL A 145 -2.24 12.17 -7.70
N ARG A 146 -3.43 12.22 -8.34
CA ARG A 146 -4.56 13.02 -7.84
C ARG A 146 -5.12 12.51 -6.51
N ALA A 147 -5.17 11.17 -6.33
CA ALA A 147 -5.62 10.58 -5.09
C ALA A 147 -4.68 10.90 -3.93
N ILE A 148 -3.35 10.75 -4.14
CA ILE A 148 -2.35 11.13 -3.12
C ILE A 148 -2.48 12.61 -2.77
N ARG A 149 -2.59 13.48 -3.78
CA ARG A 149 -2.80 14.91 -3.56
C ARG A 149 -4.05 15.19 -2.72
N ALA A 150 -5.20 14.59 -3.07
CA ALA A 150 -6.44 14.80 -2.33
C ALA A 150 -6.33 14.31 -0.87
N VAL A 151 -5.70 13.14 -0.63
CA VAL A 151 -5.46 12.64 0.73
C VAL A 151 -4.54 13.58 1.51
N ARG A 152 -3.48 14.10 0.88
CA ARG A 152 -2.57 15.06 1.52
C ARG A 152 -3.30 16.36 1.89
N GLU A 153 -3.98 16.98 0.93
CA GLU A 153 -4.71 18.24 1.14
C GLU A 153 -5.79 18.09 2.24
N TRP A 154 -6.53 16.98 2.23
CA TRP A 154 -7.50 16.67 3.28
C TRP A 154 -6.84 16.48 4.66
N SER A 155 -5.78 15.67 4.71
CA SER A 155 -5.06 15.38 5.95
C SER A 155 -4.41 16.63 6.56
N ASP A 156 -3.80 17.48 5.71
CA ASP A 156 -3.15 18.71 6.13
C ASP A 156 -4.17 19.73 6.64
N ALA A 157 -5.33 19.87 5.94
CA ALA A 157 -6.41 20.76 6.36
C ALA A 157 -7.01 20.36 7.72
N ALA A 158 -7.03 19.07 8.02
CA ALA A 158 -7.53 18.54 9.28
C ALA A 158 -6.43 18.35 10.36
N GLY A 159 -5.18 18.67 10.07
CA GLY A 159 -4.05 18.52 11.00
C GLY A 159 -3.75 17.07 11.41
N LEU A 160 -4.10 16.09 10.57
CA LEU A 160 -4.05 14.66 10.93
C LEU A 160 -2.64 14.05 10.76
N GLY A 161 -1.86 14.51 9.79
CA GLY A 161 -0.52 13.99 9.51
C GLY A 161 -0.50 12.56 8.96
N VAL A 162 -1.56 12.13 8.26
CA VAL A 162 -1.62 10.82 7.59
C VAL A 162 -0.52 10.73 6.52
N ARG A 163 0.27 9.67 6.56
CA ARG A 163 1.33 9.45 5.58
C ARG A 163 0.77 8.93 4.26
N ALA A 164 1.05 9.67 3.17
CA ALA A 164 0.56 9.32 1.84
C ALA A 164 1.73 9.20 0.83
N GLY A 165 1.98 7.96 0.38
CA GLY A 165 3.08 7.61 -0.51
C GLY A 165 2.64 7.41 -1.96
N LEU A 166 3.34 8.04 -2.89
CA LEU A 166 3.12 7.80 -4.32
C LEU A 166 3.88 6.57 -4.79
N SER A 167 3.12 5.59 -5.31
CA SER A 167 3.67 4.32 -5.78
C SER A 167 4.17 4.42 -7.23
N VAL A 168 5.40 3.89 -7.46
CA VAL A 168 6.03 3.74 -8.77
C VAL A 168 6.47 2.30 -8.99
N GLY A 169 6.47 1.84 -10.25
CA GLY A 169 6.86 0.47 -10.61
C GLY A 169 5.69 -0.50 -10.71
N GLY A 170 4.48 -0.01 -10.85
CA GLY A 170 3.30 -0.85 -11.10
C GLY A 170 3.33 -1.56 -12.46
N SER A 171 2.42 -2.54 -12.64
CA SER A 171 2.29 -3.25 -13.91
C SER A 171 1.85 -2.30 -15.03
N VAL A 172 2.50 -2.44 -16.18
CA VAL A 172 2.12 -1.77 -17.44
C VAL A 172 1.48 -2.74 -18.43
N ALA A 173 1.29 -4.00 -18.04
CA ALA A 173 0.73 -5.03 -18.90
C ALA A 173 -0.67 -4.62 -19.41
N GLY A 174 -0.95 -4.94 -20.68
CA GLY A 174 -2.22 -4.61 -21.32
C GLY A 174 -2.39 -3.16 -21.78
N ARG A 175 -1.40 -2.28 -21.56
CA ARG A 175 -1.43 -0.89 -22.05
C ARG A 175 -0.79 -0.78 -23.44
N PRO A 176 -1.17 0.22 -24.26
CA PRO A 176 -0.46 0.54 -25.50
C PRO A 176 1.04 0.82 -25.24
N LEU A 177 1.91 0.42 -26.17
CA LEU A 177 3.38 0.53 -26.02
C LEU A 177 3.82 1.97 -25.70
N ALA A 178 3.27 2.97 -26.36
CA ALA A 178 3.59 4.38 -26.11
C ALA A 178 3.26 4.80 -24.66
N GLU A 179 2.18 4.28 -24.09
CA GLU A 179 1.80 4.52 -22.70
C GLU A 179 2.74 3.79 -21.73
N GLN A 180 3.12 2.55 -22.05
CA GLN A 180 4.12 1.82 -21.26
C GLN A 180 5.45 2.58 -21.18
N VAL A 181 5.96 3.03 -22.33
CA VAL A 181 7.22 3.82 -22.39
C VAL A 181 7.09 5.12 -21.59
N ARG A 182 6.01 5.87 -21.78
CA ARG A 182 5.77 7.10 -21.00
C ARG A 182 5.70 6.85 -19.51
N MET A 183 5.02 5.77 -19.09
CA MET A 183 4.96 5.40 -17.66
C MET A 183 6.35 5.05 -17.12
N ARG A 184 7.10 4.18 -17.81
CA ARG A 184 8.46 3.82 -17.36
C ARG A 184 9.39 5.02 -17.30
N PHE A 185 9.30 5.92 -18.28
CA PHE A 185 10.06 7.17 -18.24
C PHE A 185 9.69 8.03 -17.02
N SER A 186 8.40 8.17 -16.72
CA SER A 186 7.92 8.92 -15.55
C SER A 186 8.27 8.25 -14.20
N GLU A 187 8.57 6.96 -14.20
CA GLU A 187 9.02 6.23 -13.00
C GLU A 187 10.53 6.39 -12.76
N VAL A 188 11.31 6.48 -13.84
CA VAL A 188 12.76 6.76 -13.75
C VAL A 188 13.03 8.22 -13.39
N PHE A 189 12.18 9.15 -13.88
CA PHE A 189 12.24 10.58 -13.58
C PHE A 189 11.00 11.02 -12.77
N PRO A 190 10.87 10.61 -11.50
CA PRO A 190 9.61 10.73 -10.76
C PRO A 190 9.32 12.13 -10.23
N ALA A 191 10.31 13.04 -10.23
CA ALA A 191 10.20 14.37 -9.58
C ALA A 191 8.91 15.14 -9.93
N PRO A 192 8.48 15.28 -11.22
CA PRO A 192 7.25 16.00 -11.53
C PRO A 192 6.01 15.42 -10.87
N ARG A 193 5.90 14.08 -10.81
CA ARG A 193 4.77 13.38 -10.17
C ARG A 193 4.72 13.62 -8.66
N PHE A 194 5.89 13.71 -8.02
CA PHE A 194 5.99 13.97 -6.59
C PHE A 194 5.67 15.43 -6.25
N VAL A 195 6.07 16.38 -7.10
CA VAL A 195 5.66 17.78 -6.98
C VAL A 195 4.15 17.92 -7.13
N GLU A 196 3.54 17.28 -8.14
CA GLU A 196 2.10 17.33 -8.39
C GLU A 196 1.28 16.65 -7.29
N SER A 197 1.75 15.52 -6.76
CA SER A 197 1.01 14.73 -5.76
C SER A 197 1.13 15.26 -4.34
N HIS A 198 2.14 16.08 -4.04
CA HIS A 198 2.52 16.45 -2.67
C HIS A 198 2.78 15.22 -1.77
N ALA A 199 3.15 14.08 -2.37
CA ALA A 199 3.42 12.86 -1.61
C ALA A 199 4.52 13.08 -0.58
N ASP A 200 4.34 12.55 0.62
CA ASP A 200 5.31 12.64 1.71
C ASP A 200 6.09 11.33 1.93
N ALA A 201 5.88 10.34 1.05
CA ALA A 201 6.70 9.14 0.97
C ALA A 201 6.86 8.66 -0.48
N VAL A 202 8.02 8.09 -0.78
CA VAL A 202 8.29 7.39 -2.05
C VAL A 202 7.99 5.91 -1.86
N VAL A 203 7.17 5.34 -2.74
CA VAL A 203 6.83 3.91 -2.71
C VAL A 203 7.29 3.29 -4.02
N ALA A 204 8.23 2.36 -3.97
CA ALA A 204 8.88 1.85 -5.18
C ALA A 204 9.04 0.34 -5.19
N ASN A 205 8.84 -0.25 -6.38
CA ASN A 205 9.34 -1.60 -6.62
C ASN A 205 10.86 -1.65 -6.35
N HIS A 206 11.33 -2.71 -5.72
CA HIS A 206 12.73 -2.83 -5.27
C HIS A 206 13.76 -2.72 -6.40
N TRP A 207 13.44 -3.14 -7.64
CA TRP A 207 14.33 -2.96 -8.78
C TRP A 207 14.44 -1.49 -9.19
N LEU A 208 13.32 -0.77 -9.26
CA LEU A 208 13.34 0.68 -9.54
C LEU A 208 14.04 1.46 -8.43
N ALA A 209 13.85 1.03 -7.19
CA ALA A 209 14.57 1.63 -6.06
C ALA A 209 16.08 1.50 -6.23
N LEU A 210 16.60 0.32 -6.63
CA LEU A 210 18.01 0.09 -6.94
C LEU A 210 18.50 0.90 -8.15
N LEU A 211 17.66 1.08 -9.18
CA LEU A 211 17.99 1.79 -10.43
C LEU A 211 17.95 3.32 -10.31
N GLY A 212 17.71 3.89 -9.13
CA GLY A 212 17.84 5.34 -8.93
C GLY A 212 16.75 5.98 -8.08
N VAL A 213 15.56 5.37 -7.92
CA VAL A 213 14.46 5.95 -7.14
C VAL A 213 14.84 6.12 -5.66
N ALA A 214 15.65 5.22 -5.09
CA ALA A 214 16.18 5.41 -3.74
C ALA A 214 17.11 6.63 -3.65
N GLY A 215 17.88 6.91 -4.68
CA GLY A 215 18.69 8.13 -4.80
C GLY A 215 17.81 9.40 -4.86
N PHE A 216 16.71 9.35 -5.61
CA PHE A 216 15.72 10.43 -5.64
C PHE A 216 15.10 10.65 -4.26
N ALA A 217 14.58 9.60 -3.61
CA ALA A 217 13.97 9.70 -2.28
C ALA A 217 14.91 10.37 -1.26
N ARG A 218 16.18 9.98 -1.25
CA ARG A 218 17.19 10.55 -0.36
C ARG A 218 17.44 12.04 -0.65
N ARG A 219 17.57 12.44 -1.93
CA ARG A 219 17.77 13.86 -2.31
C ARG A 219 16.56 14.71 -1.96
N ALA A 220 15.35 14.17 -2.17
CA ALA A 220 14.09 14.81 -1.82
C ALA A 220 13.80 14.80 -0.30
N ARG A 221 14.60 14.08 0.50
CA ARG A 221 14.39 13.87 1.94
C ARG A 221 13.04 13.23 2.25
N LEU A 222 12.56 12.35 1.35
CA LEU A 222 11.33 11.59 1.51
C LEU A 222 11.65 10.19 2.02
N PRO A 223 10.90 9.65 2.99
CA PRO A 223 11.01 8.26 3.39
C PRO A 223 10.70 7.34 2.21
N LEU A 224 11.44 6.23 2.13
CA LEU A 224 11.30 5.25 1.06
C LEU A 224 10.65 3.97 1.59
N LEU A 225 9.52 3.60 1.02
CA LEU A 225 8.91 2.28 1.16
C LEU A 225 9.27 1.43 -0.06
N VAL A 226 9.73 0.21 0.15
CA VAL A 226 10.16 -0.70 -0.94
C VAL A 226 9.31 -1.96 -0.95
N TRP A 227 8.81 -2.36 -2.12
CA TRP A 227 7.95 -3.52 -2.34
C TRP A 227 8.32 -4.29 -3.62
N THR A 228 8.01 -5.53 -3.82
CA THR A 228 7.82 -6.55 -2.78
C THR A 228 9.18 -7.23 -2.62
N VAL A 229 9.68 -7.34 -1.42
CA VAL A 229 11.05 -7.83 -1.17
C VAL A 229 10.98 -9.16 -0.44
N ASP A 230 11.18 -10.27 -1.17
CA ASP A 230 11.05 -11.62 -0.61
C ASP A 230 12.37 -12.40 -0.57
N HIS A 231 13.33 -12.01 -1.43
CA HIS A 231 14.62 -12.69 -1.49
C HIS A 231 15.49 -12.35 -0.27
N PRO A 232 16.09 -13.33 0.44
CA PRO A 232 16.82 -13.11 1.69
C PRO A 232 17.97 -12.09 1.58
N LEU A 233 18.70 -12.06 0.46
CA LEU A 233 19.79 -11.10 0.24
C LEU A 233 19.26 -9.67 0.05
N LEU A 234 18.12 -9.51 -0.65
CA LEU A 234 17.50 -8.21 -0.82
C LEU A 234 16.88 -7.72 0.49
N LEU A 235 16.26 -8.61 1.28
CA LEU A 235 15.82 -8.29 2.65
C LEU A 235 17.00 -7.83 3.50
N ARG A 236 18.11 -8.56 3.50
CA ARG A 236 19.35 -8.15 4.19
C ARG A 236 19.86 -6.79 3.72
N TYR A 237 19.69 -6.43 2.46
CA TYR A 237 20.12 -5.13 1.93
C TYR A 237 19.17 -4.02 2.41
N TRP A 238 17.86 -4.17 2.18
CA TRP A 238 16.89 -3.12 2.44
C TRP A 238 16.59 -2.89 3.92
N LEU A 239 16.70 -3.92 4.76
CA LEU A 239 16.52 -3.82 6.22
C LEU A 239 17.73 -3.20 6.95
N ARG A 240 18.76 -2.76 6.23
CA ARG A 240 19.82 -1.94 6.86
C ARG A 240 19.27 -0.56 7.17
N PRO A 241 19.49 -0.05 8.41
CA PRO A 241 19.10 1.31 8.78
C PRO A 241 19.57 2.36 7.76
N GLY A 242 18.68 3.29 7.40
CA GLY A 242 18.96 4.34 6.40
C GLY A 242 18.82 3.91 4.93
N ARG A 243 18.52 2.63 4.62
CA ARG A 243 18.25 2.17 3.24
C ARG A 243 16.81 2.38 2.82
N ALA A 244 15.87 2.05 3.70
CA ALA A 244 14.45 2.24 3.53
C ALA A 244 13.86 2.71 4.87
N TRP A 245 12.68 3.28 4.83
CA TRP A 245 11.84 3.51 5.99
C TRP A 245 11.00 2.28 6.31
N MET A 246 10.46 1.62 5.28
CA MET A 246 9.61 0.44 5.39
C MET A 246 9.88 -0.52 4.23
N VAL A 247 9.74 -1.81 4.49
CA VAL A 247 9.80 -2.89 3.48
C VAL A 247 8.48 -3.66 3.51
N THR A 248 7.83 -3.79 2.37
CA THR A 248 6.68 -4.67 2.17
C THR A 248 7.15 -6.03 1.63
N THR A 249 6.73 -7.11 2.27
CA THR A 249 7.20 -8.48 1.97
C THR A 249 6.12 -9.53 2.19
N ASN A 250 6.14 -10.60 1.38
CA ASN A 250 5.36 -11.82 1.60
C ASN A 250 5.93 -12.70 2.73
N ARG A 251 7.12 -12.36 3.25
CA ARG A 251 7.86 -13.15 4.25
C ARG A 251 8.18 -12.31 5.49
N PRO A 252 7.15 -11.80 6.21
CA PRO A 252 7.38 -10.90 7.34
C PRO A 252 8.20 -11.54 8.45
N GLU A 253 8.03 -12.84 8.76
CA GLU A 253 8.81 -13.53 9.79
C GLU A 253 10.30 -13.57 9.42
N LEU A 254 10.62 -13.85 8.15
CA LEU A 254 12.01 -13.85 7.66
C LEU A 254 12.60 -12.43 7.74
N ALA A 255 11.83 -11.41 7.36
CA ALA A 255 12.28 -10.02 7.43
C ALA A 255 12.58 -9.61 8.88
N LEU A 256 11.69 -9.93 9.82
CA LEU A 256 11.85 -9.65 11.24
C LEU A 256 13.03 -10.40 11.84
N SER A 257 13.21 -11.68 11.51
CA SER A 257 14.38 -12.48 11.93
C SER A 257 15.69 -11.88 11.44
N ILE A 258 15.77 -11.48 10.16
CA ILE A 258 16.95 -10.83 9.58
C ILE A 258 17.24 -9.49 10.27
N ARG A 259 16.19 -8.71 10.59
CA ARG A 259 16.32 -7.44 11.29
C ARG A 259 16.79 -7.64 12.73
N GLY A 260 16.20 -8.60 13.46
CA GLY A 260 16.52 -8.92 14.86
C GLY A 260 17.95 -9.44 15.06
N ALA A 261 18.42 -10.31 14.15
CA ALA A 261 19.79 -10.83 14.18
C ALA A 261 20.88 -9.75 14.04
N ARG A 262 20.52 -8.52 13.65
CA ARG A 262 21.45 -7.39 13.51
C ARG A 262 21.47 -6.45 14.71
N ILE A 263 20.49 -6.58 15.60
CA ILE A 263 20.36 -5.74 16.79
C ILE A 263 21.08 -6.39 17.98
N GLN A 264 21.43 -7.68 17.86
CA GLN A 264 22.27 -8.36 18.86
C GLN A 264 23.74 -7.97 18.59
N PRO A 265 24.45 -7.45 19.62
CA PRO A 265 25.85 -7.02 19.52
C PRO A 265 26.81 -8.19 19.25
#